data_6f1d84ab2f3b94843097f4567a68f141
#
_entry.id   6f1d84ab2f3b94843097f4567a68f141
#
_cell.length_a   1.000
_cell.length_b   1.000
_cell.length_c   1.000
_cell.angle_alpha   90.00
_cell.angle_beta   90.00
_cell.angle_gamma   90.00
#
_symmetry.space_group_name_H-M   'P 1'
#
loop_
_entity.id
_entity.type
_entity.pdbx_description
1 polymer ?
#
loop_
_entity_poly.entity_id
_entity_poly.type
_entity_poly.pdbx_seq_one_letter_code
_entity_poly.pdbx_strand_id
1 'polypeptide(L)'
;MTHVAPFAFLRRRYKVNATANVDRVTLSYRDFQELLRSVLRGVDVEDEWHLRQYPDVEEAIRSGIFKSAKHHFVQDGYFEGRRPSHCKVDEDWYLLTYPDVANAINAKALMSGAEHFHSSGYEEGRLPSEY
;
A
#
# COMPACT_ATOMS: atom_id res chain seq x y z
N MET A 1 -6.66 -11.18 12.26
CA MET A 1 -7.03 -10.01 13.09
C MET A 1 -6.26 -8.79 12.63
N THR A 2 -6.99 -7.75 12.28
CA THR A 2 -6.37 -6.47 11.86
C THR A 2 -5.95 -5.68 13.10
N HIS A 3 -4.74 -5.18 13.10
CA HIS A 3 -4.20 -4.36 14.19
C HIS A 3 -3.66 -3.05 13.63
N VAL A 4 -4.02 -1.95 14.26
CA VAL A 4 -3.49 -0.63 13.94
C VAL A 4 -2.76 -0.09 15.16
N ALA A 5 -1.52 0.34 14.97
CA ALA A 5 -0.74 0.95 16.04
C ALA A 5 -1.44 2.22 16.55
N PRO A 6 -1.66 2.37 17.88
CA PRO A 6 -2.33 3.55 18.42
C PRO A 6 -1.54 4.82 18.15
N PHE A 7 -2.24 5.90 17.78
CA PHE A 7 -1.61 7.20 17.55
C PHE A 7 -0.78 7.68 18.74
N ALA A 8 -1.30 7.50 19.96
CA ALA A 8 -0.58 7.89 21.16
C ALA A 8 0.75 7.16 21.33
N PHE A 9 0.79 5.87 20.98
CA PHE A 9 2.03 5.08 20.99
C PHE A 9 3.02 5.63 19.96
N LEU A 10 2.58 5.87 18.73
CA LEU A 10 3.44 6.39 17.67
C LEU A 10 4.02 7.76 18.02
N ARG A 11 3.21 8.62 18.60
CA ARG A 11 3.68 9.94 19.06
C ARG A 11 4.81 9.83 20.08
N ARG A 12 4.65 8.96 21.07
CA ARG A 12 5.68 8.74 22.10
C ARG A 12 6.94 8.12 21.48
N ARG A 13 6.76 7.12 20.63
CA ARG A 13 7.87 6.37 20.02
C ARG A 13 8.75 7.29 19.16
N TYR A 14 8.14 8.20 18.42
CA TYR A 14 8.85 9.10 17.52
C TYR A 14 8.98 10.53 18.04
N LYS A 15 8.68 10.74 19.33
CA LYS A 15 8.86 12.02 20.05
C LYS A 15 8.13 13.19 19.38
N VAL A 16 6.94 12.95 18.86
CA VAL A 16 6.09 13.98 18.27
C VAL A 16 5.32 14.70 19.39
N ASN A 17 5.53 16.00 19.55
CA ASN A 17 4.86 16.80 20.57
C ASN A 17 3.35 16.88 20.31
N ALA A 18 2.59 16.86 21.41
CA ALA A 18 1.12 16.82 21.39
C ALA A 18 0.46 18.19 21.25
N THR A 19 1.20 19.27 21.03
CA THR A 19 0.63 20.62 20.99
C THR A 19 -0.09 20.87 19.68
N ALA A 20 -1.23 21.59 19.73
CA ALA A 20 -2.07 21.90 18.59
C ALA A 20 -1.37 22.74 17.50
N ASN A 21 -0.20 23.28 17.79
CA ASN A 21 0.54 24.16 16.89
C ASN A 21 1.69 23.46 16.16
N VAL A 22 1.76 22.13 16.20
CA VAL A 22 2.78 21.38 15.43
C VAL A 22 2.35 21.33 13.98
N ASP A 23 3.08 22.04 13.12
CA ASP A 23 2.87 22.08 11.67
C ASP A 23 3.93 21.30 10.89
N ARG A 24 4.95 20.79 11.59
CA ARG A 24 6.07 20.10 10.95
C ARG A 24 6.64 19.04 11.88
N VAL A 25 6.87 17.86 11.31
CA VAL A 25 7.56 16.74 11.97
C VAL A 25 8.73 16.31 11.09
N THR A 26 9.92 16.20 11.68
CA THR A 26 11.12 15.71 11.00
C THR A 26 11.54 14.39 11.61
N LEU A 27 11.71 13.38 10.75
CA LEU A 27 12.16 12.05 11.13
C LEU A 27 13.41 11.69 10.34
N SER A 28 14.27 10.83 10.92
CA SER A 28 15.28 10.15 10.13
C SER A 28 14.61 9.23 9.11
N TYR A 29 15.29 8.92 8.01
CA TYR A 29 14.76 7.98 7.03
C TYR A 29 14.45 6.61 7.65
N ARG A 30 15.31 6.15 8.55
CA ARG A 30 15.09 4.92 9.30
C ARG A 30 13.81 4.96 10.13
N ASP A 31 13.60 6.03 10.89
CA ASP A 31 12.40 6.20 11.73
C ASP A 31 11.14 6.30 10.86
N PHE A 32 11.23 6.95 9.71
CA PHE A 32 10.14 7.00 8.74
C PHE A 32 9.75 5.60 8.25
N GLN A 33 10.73 4.77 7.88
CA GLN A 33 10.46 3.39 7.50
C GLN A 33 9.85 2.56 8.64
N GLU A 34 10.39 2.70 9.85
CA GLU A 34 9.87 1.98 11.02
C GLU A 34 8.43 2.40 11.36
N LEU A 35 8.12 3.69 11.25
CA LEU A 35 6.76 4.19 11.41
C LEU A 35 5.82 3.52 10.41
N LEU A 36 6.20 3.50 9.14
CA LEU A 36 5.40 2.85 8.10
C LEU A 36 5.23 1.34 8.38
N ARG A 37 6.29 0.64 8.78
CA ARG A 37 6.18 -0.78 9.14
C ARG A 37 5.20 -1.01 10.29
N SER A 38 5.17 -0.13 11.27
CA SER A 38 4.22 -0.22 12.38
C SER A 38 2.77 -0.14 11.89
N VAL A 39 2.50 0.71 10.90
CA VAL A 39 1.18 0.83 10.29
C VAL A 39 0.87 -0.37 9.39
N LEU A 40 1.86 -0.79 8.58
CA LEU A 40 1.70 -1.89 7.63
C LEU A 40 1.40 -3.24 8.29
N ARG A 41 1.76 -3.43 9.55
CA ARG A 41 1.41 -4.64 10.31
C ARG A 41 -0.10 -4.87 10.40
N GLY A 42 -0.89 -3.81 10.26
CA GLY A 42 -2.35 -3.90 10.25
C GLY A 42 -2.96 -4.20 8.88
N VAL A 43 -2.16 -4.27 7.83
CA VAL A 43 -2.64 -4.54 6.47
C VAL A 43 -2.81 -6.04 6.29
N ASP A 44 -3.95 -6.45 5.74
CA ASP A 44 -4.18 -7.84 5.39
C ASP A 44 -3.47 -8.16 4.07
N VAL A 45 -2.72 -9.25 4.05
CA VAL A 45 -2.02 -9.74 2.87
C VAL A 45 -2.70 -11.01 2.41
N GLU A 46 -3.14 -11.04 1.15
CA GLU A 46 -3.70 -12.24 0.54
C GLU A 46 -2.56 -13.17 0.11
N ASP A 47 -2.24 -14.16 0.95
CA ASP A 47 -1.08 -15.01 0.77
C ASP A 47 -1.04 -15.68 -0.61
N GLU A 48 -2.11 -16.35 -1.01
CA GLU A 48 -2.15 -17.06 -2.29
C GLU A 48 -1.96 -16.11 -3.48
N TRP A 49 -2.64 -14.96 -3.45
CA TRP A 49 -2.50 -13.96 -4.51
C TRP A 49 -1.08 -13.39 -4.54
N HIS A 50 -0.55 -13.03 -3.37
CA HIS A 50 0.77 -12.40 -3.25
C HIS A 50 1.88 -13.33 -3.75
N LEU A 51 1.82 -14.59 -3.38
CA LEU A 51 2.83 -15.58 -3.78
C LEU A 51 2.74 -15.93 -5.27
N ARG A 52 1.55 -15.88 -5.85
CA ARG A 52 1.41 -16.05 -7.31
C ARG A 52 1.96 -14.86 -8.08
N GLN A 53 1.74 -13.64 -7.57
CA GLN A 53 2.26 -12.44 -8.20
C GLN A 53 3.77 -12.32 -8.06
N TYR A 54 4.31 -12.79 -6.95
CA TYR A 54 5.72 -12.63 -6.60
C TYR A 54 6.36 -13.97 -6.24
N PRO A 55 6.68 -14.82 -7.25
CA PRO A 55 7.23 -16.15 -7.01
C PRO A 55 8.57 -16.15 -6.26
N ASP A 56 9.34 -15.08 -6.37
CA ASP A 56 10.59 -14.91 -5.62
C ASP A 56 10.35 -14.84 -4.11
N VAL A 57 9.18 -14.33 -3.68
CA VAL A 57 8.79 -14.30 -2.27
C VAL A 57 8.53 -15.71 -1.75
N GLU A 58 7.85 -16.55 -2.53
CA GLU A 58 7.63 -17.95 -2.17
C GLU A 58 8.95 -18.68 -1.97
N GLU A 59 9.90 -18.49 -2.87
CA GLU A 59 11.24 -19.07 -2.75
C GLU A 59 11.97 -18.55 -1.50
N ALA A 60 11.89 -17.28 -1.20
CA ALA A 60 12.51 -16.69 -0.03
C ALA A 60 11.90 -17.24 1.28
N ILE A 61 10.60 -17.51 1.31
CA ILE A 61 9.93 -18.15 2.44
C ILE A 61 10.42 -19.59 2.58
N ARG A 62 10.48 -20.33 1.47
CA ARG A 62 10.97 -21.71 1.47
C ARG A 62 12.41 -21.81 1.96
N SER A 63 13.24 -20.83 1.63
CA SER A 63 14.64 -20.73 2.07
C SER A 63 14.81 -20.19 3.49
N GLY A 64 13.73 -19.83 4.17
CA GLY A 64 13.76 -19.32 5.55
C GLY A 64 14.16 -17.86 5.70
N ILE A 65 14.26 -17.09 4.60
CA ILE A 65 14.59 -15.66 4.64
C ILE A 65 13.42 -14.86 5.23
N PHE A 66 12.19 -15.19 4.84
CA PHE A 66 10.97 -14.60 5.39
C PHE A 66 10.09 -15.69 5.99
N LYS A 67 9.35 -15.31 7.03
CA LYS A 67 8.44 -16.23 7.74
C LYS A 67 7.10 -16.41 7.02
N SER A 68 6.68 -15.40 6.26
CA SER A 68 5.38 -15.36 5.60
C SER A 68 5.36 -14.29 4.52
N ALA A 69 4.33 -14.30 3.66
CA ALA A 69 4.07 -13.24 2.71
C ALA A 69 3.92 -11.89 3.41
N LYS A 70 3.20 -11.85 4.54
CA LYS A 70 3.05 -10.63 5.33
C LYS A 70 4.39 -10.13 5.88
N HIS A 71 5.23 -11.03 6.39
CA HIS A 71 6.56 -10.65 6.88
C HIS A 71 7.37 -9.99 5.77
N HIS A 72 7.39 -10.59 4.57
CA HIS A 72 8.06 -9.99 3.41
C HIS A 72 7.45 -8.63 3.07
N PHE A 73 6.13 -8.54 2.97
CA PHE A 73 5.46 -7.30 2.58
C PHE A 73 5.79 -6.14 3.53
N VAL A 74 5.74 -6.40 4.85
CA VAL A 74 6.01 -5.36 5.86
C VAL A 74 7.49 -4.96 5.87
N GLN A 75 8.39 -5.92 5.72
CA GLN A 75 9.84 -5.63 5.77
C GLN A 75 10.36 -4.96 4.51
N ASP A 76 10.03 -5.51 3.35
CA ASP A 76 10.61 -5.10 2.09
C ASP A 76 9.60 -4.82 0.98
N GLY A 77 8.56 -5.65 0.86
CA GLY A 77 7.67 -5.65 -0.30
C GLY A 77 6.97 -4.32 -0.55
N TYR A 78 6.47 -3.68 0.50
CA TYR A 78 5.86 -2.35 0.38
C TYR A 78 6.85 -1.34 -0.21
N PHE A 79 8.08 -1.34 0.27
CA PHE A 79 9.12 -0.40 -0.16
C PHE A 79 9.63 -0.71 -1.57
N GLU A 80 9.44 -1.94 -2.03
CA GLU A 80 9.73 -2.37 -3.41
C GLU A 80 8.57 -2.08 -4.37
N GLY A 81 7.47 -1.49 -3.88
CA GLY A 81 6.29 -1.21 -4.67
C GLY A 81 5.38 -2.41 -4.90
N ARG A 82 5.55 -3.49 -4.14
CA ARG A 82 4.70 -4.68 -4.26
C ARG A 82 3.40 -4.47 -3.49
N ARG A 83 2.34 -5.08 -3.98
CA ARG A 83 1.01 -4.93 -3.41
C ARG A 83 0.66 -6.11 -2.49
N PRO A 84 -0.14 -5.86 -1.43
CA PRO A 84 -0.49 -6.92 -0.47
C PRO A 84 -1.57 -7.86 -1.00
N SER A 85 -2.43 -7.38 -1.89
CA SER A 85 -3.60 -8.13 -2.35
C SER A 85 -4.06 -7.63 -3.71
N HIS A 86 -4.97 -8.40 -4.33
CA HIS A 86 -5.71 -7.92 -5.49
C HIS A 86 -6.70 -6.84 -5.04
N CYS A 87 -6.58 -5.68 -5.62
CA CYS A 87 -7.45 -4.57 -5.30
C CYS A 87 -8.59 -4.49 -6.32
N LYS A 88 -9.83 -4.56 -5.81
CA LYS A 88 -11.02 -4.37 -6.62
C LYS A 88 -11.22 -2.87 -6.85
N VAL A 89 -11.45 -2.51 -8.11
CA VAL A 89 -11.70 -1.12 -8.52
C VAL A 89 -13.20 -0.91 -8.70
N ASP A 90 -13.72 0.13 -8.08
CA ASP A 90 -15.08 0.62 -8.37
C ASP A 90 -15.04 1.43 -9.67
N GLU A 91 -15.40 0.79 -10.78
CA GLU A 91 -15.32 1.38 -12.12
C GLU A 91 -16.06 2.71 -12.23
N ASP A 92 -17.31 2.75 -11.76
CA ASP A 92 -18.14 3.95 -11.91
C ASP A 92 -17.55 5.12 -11.12
N TRP A 93 -17.18 4.87 -9.86
CA TRP A 93 -16.56 5.88 -9.03
C TRP A 93 -15.21 6.32 -9.60
N TYR A 94 -14.40 5.37 -10.07
CA TYR A 94 -13.06 5.64 -10.59
C TYR A 94 -13.10 6.56 -11.82
N LEU A 95 -14.00 6.27 -12.75
CA LEU A 95 -14.11 7.05 -13.98
C LEU A 95 -14.71 8.44 -13.73
N LEU A 96 -15.58 8.58 -12.74
CA LEU A 96 -16.09 9.89 -12.32
C LEU A 96 -15.01 10.72 -11.61
N THR A 97 -14.20 10.07 -10.80
CA THR A 97 -13.14 10.73 -10.02
C THR A 97 -11.95 11.11 -10.88
N TYR A 98 -11.63 10.29 -11.89
CA TYR A 98 -10.49 10.48 -12.77
C TYR A 98 -10.92 10.61 -14.24
N PRO A 99 -11.41 11.80 -14.65
CA PRO A 99 -11.90 11.99 -16.02
C PRO A 99 -10.88 11.76 -17.13
N ASP A 100 -9.60 11.94 -16.83
CA ASP A 100 -8.52 11.64 -17.76
C ASP A 100 -8.49 10.15 -18.15
N VAL A 101 -8.83 9.27 -17.22
CA VAL A 101 -8.93 7.83 -17.49
C VAL A 101 -10.15 7.55 -18.37
N ALA A 102 -11.30 8.16 -18.05
CA ALA A 102 -12.52 8.02 -18.87
C ALA A 102 -12.25 8.47 -20.32
N ASN A 103 -11.55 9.58 -20.49
CA ASN A 103 -11.19 10.09 -21.82
C ASN A 103 -10.25 9.11 -22.56
N ALA A 104 -9.31 8.50 -21.86
CA ALA A 104 -8.41 7.51 -22.46
C ALA A 104 -9.16 6.25 -22.92
N ILE A 105 -10.17 5.82 -22.16
CA ILE A 105 -11.04 4.70 -22.54
C ILE A 105 -11.85 5.07 -23.79
N ASN A 106 -12.44 6.27 -23.85
CA ASN A 106 -13.18 6.74 -25.01
C ASN A 106 -12.29 6.86 -26.26
N ALA A 107 -11.01 7.19 -26.07
CA ALA A 107 -10.03 7.23 -27.15
C ALA A 107 -9.44 5.83 -27.48
N LYS A 108 -9.93 4.76 -26.85
CA LYS A 108 -9.48 3.38 -27.02
C LYS A 108 -8.01 3.15 -26.64
N ALA A 109 -7.43 4.02 -25.82
CA ALA A 109 -6.08 3.86 -25.27
C ALA A 109 -6.06 2.92 -24.07
N LEU A 110 -7.20 2.79 -23.37
CA LEU A 110 -7.39 1.90 -22.22
C LEU A 110 -8.73 1.18 -22.36
N MET A 111 -8.84 -0.01 -21.74
CA MET A 111 -10.07 -0.79 -21.76
C MET A 111 -10.96 -0.53 -20.56
N SER A 112 -10.38 -0.20 -19.40
CA SER A 112 -11.14 0.00 -18.16
C SER A 112 -10.36 0.84 -17.15
N GLY A 113 -11.06 1.34 -16.13
CA GLY A 113 -10.44 2.00 -14.98
C GLY A 113 -9.58 1.02 -14.18
N ALA A 114 -10.02 -0.24 -14.05
CA ALA A 114 -9.24 -1.28 -13.39
C ALA A 114 -7.89 -1.52 -14.10
N GLU A 115 -7.89 -1.56 -15.43
CA GLU A 115 -6.65 -1.67 -16.20
C GLU A 115 -5.71 -0.50 -15.89
N HIS A 116 -6.22 0.73 -15.89
CA HIS A 116 -5.43 1.90 -15.56
C HIS A 116 -4.88 1.82 -14.15
N PHE A 117 -5.75 1.50 -13.16
CA PHE A 117 -5.33 1.42 -11.76
C PHE A 117 -4.19 0.44 -11.56
N HIS A 118 -4.30 -0.78 -12.12
CA HIS A 118 -3.30 -1.81 -11.94
C HIS A 118 -2.01 -1.56 -12.72
N SER A 119 -2.08 -0.85 -13.84
CA SER A 119 -0.89 -0.55 -14.65
C SER A 119 -0.14 0.71 -14.19
N SER A 120 -0.84 1.74 -13.73
CA SER A 120 -0.20 3.01 -13.36
C SER A 120 -0.87 3.74 -12.20
N GLY A 121 -2.19 3.64 -12.05
CA GLY A 121 -2.93 4.42 -11.04
C GLY A 121 -2.50 4.16 -9.61
N TYR A 122 -2.17 2.91 -9.27
CA TYR A 122 -1.69 2.56 -7.94
C TYR A 122 -0.42 3.35 -7.58
N GLU A 123 0.57 3.36 -8.46
CA GLU A 123 1.83 4.08 -8.22
C GLU A 123 1.66 5.59 -8.25
N GLU A 124 0.68 6.08 -8.99
CA GLU A 124 0.32 7.50 -8.99
C GLU A 124 -0.36 7.93 -7.70
N GLY A 125 -0.71 7.00 -6.82
CA GLY A 125 -1.44 7.29 -5.59
C GLY A 125 -2.93 7.49 -5.77
N ARG A 126 -3.50 7.04 -6.89
CA ARG A 126 -4.95 7.10 -7.09
C ARG A 126 -5.65 6.05 -6.24
N LEU A 127 -6.86 6.34 -5.81
CA LEU A 127 -7.66 5.42 -5.00
C LEU A 127 -8.50 4.53 -5.91
N PRO A 128 -8.70 3.24 -5.55
CA PRO A 128 -9.52 2.33 -6.34
C PRO A 128 -11.01 2.51 -6.10
N SER A 129 -11.38 3.12 -4.98
CA SER A 129 -12.75 3.36 -4.56
C SER A 129 -12.79 4.51 -3.57
N GLU A 130 -14.01 4.96 -3.22
CA GLU A 130 -14.17 6.04 -2.25
C GLU A 130 -13.63 5.64 -0.87
N TYR A 131 -13.90 4.42 -0.43
CA TYR A 131 -13.40 3.85 0.85
C TYR A 131 -13.17 2.35 0.73
#